data_1158ac7353be584d6bf2dc878efeaa38
#
_entry.id   1158ac7353be584d6bf2dc878efeaa38
#
_cell.length_a   1.000
_cell.length_b   1.000
_cell.length_c   1.000
_cell.angle_alpha   90.00
_cell.angle_beta   90.00
_cell.angle_gamma   90.00
#
_symmetry.space_group_name_H-M   'P 1'
#
loop_
_entity.id
_entity.type
_entity.pdbx_description
1 polymer ?
#
loop_
_entity_poly.entity_id
_entity_poly.type
_entity_poly.pdbx_seq_one_letter_code
_entity_poly.pdbx_strand_id
1 'polypeptide(L)'
;MKTKRILALFLAVVTCLSLAVSASAANTSTRKATDFKDYDAKAWYAEAVSAAVDNGLLYGKSATVIDPNGLLTRAEMAAITNRSFGCYKAADISQYRDVAKGKWYYNDVALAVQMGTYNGVSSSSMQPDRAITRQEAIAVVARALQLDLDDYAKTDLSKFADAKDVSTWALPYMKAMVAAGYVHGRTQGLVPQANITRAEFAQLYFNIIQSYITKSGSYTKDYKGNLLVRTKDVELKDMSIDGDLIIGNGVADGKITLSNVKISGRLVVWGGGTAAVYCSNGTTAAEVIACRVDGPVKIIFDRESTLLVYDKIKTR
;
A
#
# COMPACT_ATOMS: atom_id res chain seq x y z
N MET A 1 4.30 42.47 -69.32
CA MET A 1 5.14 41.55 -68.52
C MET A 1 4.65 41.63 -67.09
N LYS A 2 4.02 40.60 -66.59
CA LYS A 2 3.26 40.59 -65.34
C LYS A 2 4.06 39.83 -64.28
N THR A 3 4.60 40.59 -63.30
CA THR A 3 5.27 40.03 -62.13
C THR A 3 4.24 39.50 -61.14
N LYS A 4 4.24 38.20 -60.93
CA LYS A 4 3.45 37.54 -59.87
C LYS A 4 4.16 37.67 -58.54
N ARG A 5 3.54 38.37 -57.61
CA ARG A 5 3.94 38.38 -56.19
C ARG A 5 3.36 37.15 -55.52
N ILE A 6 4.22 36.25 -55.05
CA ILE A 6 3.86 35.15 -54.23
C ILE A 6 3.86 35.65 -52.76
N LEU A 7 2.68 35.67 -52.16
CA LEU A 7 2.45 35.98 -50.76
C LEU A 7 2.64 34.68 -49.95
N ALA A 8 3.77 34.57 -49.27
CA ALA A 8 3.97 33.46 -48.35
C ALA A 8 3.24 33.74 -47.03
N LEU A 9 2.18 33.00 -46.81
CA LEU A 9 1.43 33.03 -45.55
C LEU A 9 2.18 32.17 -44.54
N PHE A 10 2.90 32.80 -43.59
CA PHE A 10 3.43 32.09 -42.43
C PHE A 10 2.27 31.77 -41.48
N LEU A 11 1.82 30.55 -41.51
CA LEU A 11 0.90 30.02 -40.51
C LEU A 11 1.74 29.59 -39.28
N ALA A 12 1.85 30.48 -38.31
CA ALA A 12 2.43 30.13 -37.00
C ALA A 12 1.42 29.23 -36.25
N VAL A 13 1.62 27.94 -36.35
CA VAL A 13 0.94 26.97 -35.47
C VAL A 13 1.64 27.07 -34.11
N VAL A 14 1.05 27.86 -33.22
CA VAL A 14 1.37 27.80 -31.79
C VAL A 14 0.79 26.51 -31.26
N THR A 15 1.57 25.45 -31.30
CA THR A 15 1.29 24.26 -30.51
C THR A 15 1.54 24.61 -29.05
N CYS A 16 0.48 24.99 -28.34
CA CYS A 16 0.46 24.93 -26.88
C CYS A 16 0.64 23.48 -26.49
N LEU A 17 1.89 23.07 -26.29
CA LEU A 17 2.22 21.84 -25.61
C LEU A 17 1.81 22.05 -24.16
N SER A 18 0.58 21.69 -23.83
CA SER A 18 0.16 21.50 -22.45
C SER A 18 0.96 20.30 -21.90
N LEU A 19 2.10 20.61 -21.31
CA LEU A 19 2.80 19.72 -20.40
C LEU A 19 1.88 19.50 -19.20
N ALA A 20 0.89 18.61 -19.38
CA ALA A 20 0.30 17.93 -18.27
C ALA A 20 1.42 17.06 -17.69
N VAL A 21 2.17 17.62 -16.75
CA VAL A 21 3.08 16.88 -15.90
C VAL A 21 2.19 15.98 -15.07
N SER A 22 1.96 14.78 -15.57
CA SER A 22 1.50 13.66 -14.76
C SER A 22 2.64 13.36 -13.78
N ALA A 23 2.64 14.03 -12.64
CA ALA A 23 3.64 13.88 -11.57
C ALA A 23 3.59 12.51 -10.89
N SER A 24 2.88 11.53 -11.48
CA SER A 24 2.68 10.20 -10.92
C SER A 24 3.49 9.07 -11.58
N ALA A 25 4.22 9.30 -12.67
CA ALA A 25 4.82 8.19 -13.42
C ALA A 25 6.34 8.22 -13.59
N ALA A 26 7.06 9.14 -12.98
CA ALA A 26 8.49 9.30 -13.26
C ALA A 26 9.38 9.50 -12.03
N ASN A 27 9.00 8.96 -10.88
CA ASN A 27 9.92 8.87 -9.75
C ASN A 27 10.09 7.41 -9.30
N THR A 28 10.58 6.55 -10.20
CA THR A 28 11.40 5.42 -9.77
C THR A 28 12.70 6.04 -9.26
N SER A 29 12.65 6.59 -8.07
CA SER A 29 13.77 7.21 -7.41
C SER A 29 14.84 6.13 -7.23
N THR A 30 15.94 6.28 -7.93
CA THR A 30 17.22 5.60 -7.63
C THR A 30 17.82 6.16 -6.34
N ARG A 31 17.10 6.99 -5.60
CA ARG A 31 17.56 7.65 -4.36
C ARG A 31 17.59 6.66 -3.22
N LYS A 32 18.63 6.81 -2.43
CA LYS A 32 18.79 6.12 -1.14
C LYS A 32 18.46 7.09 0.01
N ALA A 33 18.16 6.54 1.17
CA ALA A 33 17.94 7.36 2.36
C ALA A 33 19.16 8.24 2.68
N THR A 34 20.37 7.75 2.41
CA THR A 34 21.64 8.48 2.59
C THR A 34 21.81 9.72 1.69
N ASP A 35 20.96 9.89 0.67
CA ASP A 35 20.98 11.08 -0.19
C ASP A 35 20.29 12.31 0.46
N PHE A 36 19.61 12.09 1.58
CA PHE A 36 18.92 13.13 2.33
C PHE A 36 19.80 13.61 3.50
N LYS A 37 19.95 14.93 3.64
CA LYS A 37 20.84 15.57 4.60
C LYS A 37 20.43 15.37 6.07
N ASP A 38 19.14 15.14 6.30
CA ASP A 38 18.51 14.95 7.60
C ASP A 38 18.25 13.47 7.93
N TYR A 39 18.78 12.54 7.13
CA TYR A 39 18.77 11.13 7.45
C TYR A 39 19.93 10.78 8.38
N ASP A 40 19.60 10.22 9.55
CA ASP A 40 20.59 9.72 10.51
C ASP A 40 20.61 8.18 10.47
N ALA A 41 21.71 7.62 9.95
CA ALA A 41 21.91 6.17 9.85
C ALA A 41 22.04 5.45 11.21
N LYS A 42 22.18 6.19 12.32
CA LYS A 42 22.23 5.64 13.68
C LYS A 42 20.91 5.78 14.45
N ALA A 43 19.94 6.47 13.86
CA ALA A 43 18.64 6.65 14.49
C ALA A 43 17.85 5.32 14.53
N TRP A 44 16.95 5.20 15.49
CA TRP A 44 16.08 4.03 15.67
C TRP A 44 15.25 3.68 14.43
N TYR A 45 14.97 4.65 13.58
CA TYR A 45 14.17 4.54 12.35
C TYR A 45 15.01 4.26 11.10
N ALA A 46 16.33 4.22 11.21
CA ALA A 46 17.21 4.25 10.04
C ALA A 46 16.92 3.13 9.04
N GLU A 47 16.81 1.90 9.52
CA GLU A 47 16.52 0.74 8.68
C GLU A 47 15.14 0.85 8.00
N ALA A 48 14.13 1.23 8.78
CA ALA A 48 12.76 1.36 8.28
C ALA A 48 12.60 2.47 7.24
N VAL A 49 13.23 3.64 7.49
CA VAL A 49 13.21 4.76 6.53
C VAL A 49 13.98 4.39 5.26
N SER A 50 15.14 3.72 5.38
CA SER A 50 15.89 3.23 4.22
C SER A 50 15.07 2.25 3.40
N ALA A 51 14.48 1.25 4.04
CA ALA A 51 13.61 0.29 3.35
C ALA A 51 12.42 0.95 2.67
N ALA A 52 11.77 1.94 3.31
CA ALA A 52 10.66 2.68 2.72
C ALA A 52 11.07 3.51 1.49
N VAL A 53 12.27 4.12 1.51
CA VAL A 53 12.82 4.85 0.37
C VAL A 53 13.20 3.89 -0.76
N ASP A 54 13.93 2.81 -0.45
CA ASP A 54 14.41 1.82 -1.43
C ASP A 54 13.24 1.13 -2.16
N ASN A 55 12.13 0.90 -1.46
CA ASN A 55 10.91 0.35 -2.04
C ASN A 55 10.00 1.41 -2.68
N GLY A 56 10.43 2.70 -2.73
CA GLY A 56 9.66 3.78 -3.32
C GLY A 56 8.36 4.10 -2.60
N LEU A 57 8.26 3.82 -1.31
CA LEU A 57 7.09 4.12 -0.47
C LEU A 57 7.18 5.55 0.06
N LEU A 58 8.32 5.92 0.61
CA LEU A 58 8.56 7.21 1.23
C LEU A 58 9.43 8.08 0.32
N TYR A 59 8.92 9.25 -0.04
CA TYR A 59 9.65 10.26 -0.79
C TYR A 59 10.03 11.43 0.11
N GLY A 60 11.09 12.16 -0.27
CA GLY A 60 11.50 13.37 0.43
C GLY A 60 10.44 14.47 0.36
N LYS A 61 10.44 15.34 1.34
CA LYS A 61 9.70 16.62 1.32
C LYS A 61 10.32 17.59 0.30
N SER A 62 11.60 17.40 0.03
CA SER A 62 12.35 18.09 -1.02
C SER A 62 13.43 17.19 -1.62
N ALA A 63 14.23 17.75 -2.51
CA ALA A 63 15.37 17.03 -3.07
C ALA A 63 16.41 16.57 -2.03
N THR A 64 16.47 17.17 -0.86
CA THR A 64 17.51 16.92 0.15
C THR A 64 16.99 16.69 1.56
N VAL A 65 15.67 16.65 1.76
CA VAL A 65 15.03 16.54 3.08
C VAL A 65 14.03 15.39 3.05
N ILE A 66 14.19 14.37 3.92
CA ILE A 66 13.26 13.27 4.12
C ILE A 66 12.25 13.57 5.23
N ASP A 67 12.64 14.42 6.18
CA ASP A 67 11.84 14.86 7.34
C ASP A 67 11.28 13.70 8.19
N PRO A 68 12.14 12.85 8.79
CA PRO A 68 11.69 11.64 9.49
C PRO A 68 10.84 11.95 10.73
N ASN A 69 11.10 13.08 11.40
CA ASN A 69 10.37 13.51 12.58
C ASN A 69 9.15 14.39 12.27
N GLY A 70 8.97 14.78 11.01
CA GLY A 70 7.80 15.53 10.55
C GLY A 70 6.53 14.71 10.67
N LEU A 71 5.42 15.39 10.98
CA LEU A 71 4.11 14.75 11.07
C LEU A 71 3.64 14.30 9.68
N LEU A 72 3.07 13.11 9.62
CA LEU A 72 2.46 12.57 8.42
C LEU A 72 1.05 13.15 8.24
N THR A 73 0.75 13.70 7.06
CA THR A 73 -0.62 14.10 6.74
C THR A 73 -1.47 12.91 6.29
N ARG A 74 -2.80 13.08 6.34
CA ARG A 74 -3.74 12.07 5.85
C ARG A 74 -3.51 11.79 4.35
N ALA A 75 -3.24 12.82 3.56
CA ALA A 75 -2.92 12.67 2.13
C ALA A 75 -1.59 11.93 1.88
N GLU A 76 -0.56 12.23 2.63
CA GLU A 76 0.74 11.54 2.51
C GLU A 76 0.61 10.07 2.87
N MET A 77 -0.18 9.74 3.89
CA MET A 77 -0.45 8.36 4.22
C MET A 77 -1.18 7.62 3.10
N ALA A 78 -2.21 8.22 2.48
CA ALA A 78 -2.89 7.63 1.33
C ALA A 78 -1.88 7.32 0.21
N ALA A 79 -1.00 8.28 -0.12
CA ALA A 79 0.02 8.11 -1.14
C ALA A 79 1.01 6.97 -0.83
N ILE A 80 1.48 6.83 0.42
CA ILE A 80 2.40 5.76 0.82
C ILE A 80 1.70 4.40 0.73
N THR A 81 0.47 4.30 1.22
CA THR A 81 -0.32 3.05 1.15
C THR A 81 -0.56 2.64 -0.31
N ASN A 82 -0.95 3.57 -1.17
CA ASN A 82 -1.16 3.30 -2.60
C ASN A 82 0.13 2.78 -3.27
N ARG A 83 1.27 3.39 -2.99
CA ARG A 83 2.57 2.94 -3.53
C ARG A 83 2.94 1.55 -3.02
N SER A 84 2.65 1.26 -1.76
CA SER A 84 2.93 -0.07 -1.19
C SER A 84 2.16 -1.16 -1.93
N PHE A 85 0.86 -0.97 -2.17
CA PHE A 85 0.00 -1.96 -2.81
C PHE A 85 -0.07 -1.82 -4.34
N GLY A 86 0.54 -0.77 -4.93
CA GLY A 86 0.52 -0.50 -6.36
C GLY A 86 -0.86 -0.07 -6.87
N CYS A 87 -1.64 0.67 -6.08
CA CYS A 87 -2.99 1.11 -6.45
C CYS A 87 -2.98 1.91 -7.75
N TYR A 88 -3.93 1.64 -8.65
CA TYR A 88 -3.94 2.22 -10.01
C TYR A 88 -5.30 2.75 -10.46
N LYS A 89 -6.41 2.27 -9.88
CA LYS A 89 -7.76 2.68 -10.25
C LYS A 89 -8.33 3.64 -9.23
N ALA A 90 -8.82 4.79 -9.68
CA ALA A 90 -9.35 5.84 -8.82
C ALA A 90 -10.87 5.75 -8.71
N ALA A 91 -11.42 6.04 -7.52
CA ALA A 91 -12.85 6.22 -7.30
C ALA A 91 -13.29 7.63 -7.70
N ASP A 92 -14.58 7.83 -7.91
CA ASP A 92 -15.18 9.16 -7.84
C ASP A 92 -15.21 9.61 -6.37
N ILE A 93 -14.58 10.75 -6.11
CA ILE A 93 -14.49 11.36 -4.78
C ILE A 93 -15.13 12.76 -4.73
N SER A 94 -16.02 13.06 -5.68
CA SER A 94 -16.68 14.37 -5.80
C SER A 94 -17.49 14.77 -4.57
N GLN A 95 -17.90 13.82 -3.74
CA GLN A 95 -18.56 14.07 -2.47
C GLN A 95 -17.65 14.76 -1.43
N TYR A 96 -16.32 14.60 -1.53
CA TYR A 96 -15.37 15.21 -0.58
C TYR A 96 -14.98 16.62 -1.04
N ARG A 97 -15.67 17.62 -0.50
CA ARG A 97 -15.56 19.03 -0.94
C ARG A 97 -14.23 19.67 -0.63
N ASP A 98 -13.48 19.12 0.30
CA ASP A 98 -12.16 19.57 0.73
C ASP A 98 -10.99 18.91 -0.05
N VAL A 99 -11.30 18.11 -1.07
CA VAL A 99 -10.29 17.48 -1.95
C VAL A 99 -10.36 18.10 -3.35
N ALA A 100 -9.63 19.19 -3.55
CA ALA A 100 -9.66 19.91 -4.82
C ALA A 100 -8.87 19.17 -5.92
N LYS A 101 -9.46 19.09 -7.14
CA LYS A 101 -8.89 18.38 -8.31
C LYS A 101 -7.47 18.82 -8.72
N GLY A 102 -7.07 20.06 -8.43
CA GLY A 102 -5.73 20.57 -8.73
C GLY A 102 -4.66 20.27 -7.67
N LYS A 103 -4.99 19.63 -6.59
CA LYS A 103 -4.06 19.29 -5.50
C LYS A 103 -3.29 18.02 -5.84
N TRP A 104 -2.02 17.97 -5.44
CA TRP A 104 -1.13 16.84 -5.68
C TRP A 104 -1.69 15.51 -5.18
N TYR A 105 -2.45 15.55 -4.09
CA TYR A 105 -3.00 14.37 -3.41
C TYR A 105 -4.36 13.91 -3.96
N TYR A 106 -4.97 14.65 -4.89
CA TYR A 106 -6.32 14.31 -5.38
C TYR A 106 -6.41 12.85 -5.85
N ASN A 107 -5.47 12.46 -6.70
CA ASN A 107 -5.43 11.09 -7.22
C ASN A 107 -5.12 10.06 -6.14
N ASP A 108 -4.21 10.35 -5.22
CA ASP A 108 -3.87 9.42 -4.13
C ASP A 108 -5.05 9.19 -3.19
N VAL A 109 -5.82 10.22 -2.87
CA VAL A 109 -7.06 10.08 -2.09
C VAL A 109 -8.07 9.22 -2.84
N ALA A 110 -8.26 9.46 -4.14
CA ALA A 110 -9.20 8.68 -4.97
C ALA A 110 -8.80 7.20 -5.09
N LEU A 111 -7.51 6.90 -5.22
CA LEU A 111 -6.99 5.54 -5.23
C LEU A 111 -7.23 4.83 -3.89
N ALA A 112 -6.94 5.49 -2.77
CA ALA A 112 -7.12 4.92 -1.44
C ALA A 112 -8.60 4.70 -1.07
N VAL A 113 -9.50 5.58 -1.54
CA VAL A 113 -10.96 5.40 -1.43
C VAL A 113 -11.41 4.20 -2.28
N GLN A 114 -10.94 4.06 -3.53
CA GLN A 114 -11.27 2.91 -4.38
C GLN A 114 -10.84 1.59 -3.73
N MET A 115 -9.66 1.57 -3.12
CA MET A 115 -9.16 0.38 -2.44
C MET A 115 -9.91 0.09 -1.12
N GLY A 116 -10.76 1.00 -0.64
CA GLY A 116 -11.48 0.85 0.63
C GLY A 116 -10.60 0.97 1.88
N THR A 117 -9.34 1.37 1.72
CA THR A 117 -8.42 1.56 2.85
C THR A 117 -8.65 2.88 3.58
N TYR A 118 -9.23 3.86 2.86
CA TYR A 118 -9.32 5.24 3.31
C TYR A 118 -10.74 5.77 3.28
N ASN A 119 -11.23 6.19 4.42
CA ASN A 119 -12.55 6.79 4.56
C ASN A 119 -12.42 8.26 4.92
N GLY A 120 -13.45 9.07 4.54
CA GLY A 120 -13.58 10.42 5.02
C GLY A 120 -13.73 10.49 6.54
N VAL A 121 -13.45 11.66 7.10
CA VAL A 121 -13.78 11.96 8.51
C VAL A 121 -15.28 12.20 8.66
N SER A 122 -15.96 12.50 7.55
CA SER A 122 -17.41 12.55 7.41
C SER A 122 -17.79 12.14 5.98
N SER A 123 -19.07 12.12 5.66
CA SER A 123 -19.57 11.84 4.31
C SER A 123 -19.10 12.84 3.24
N SER A 124 -18.66 14.03 3.64
CA SER A 124 -18.28 15.12 2.71
C SER A 124 -16.89 15.72 2.96
N SER A 125 -16.13 15.21 3.92
CA SER A 125 -14.81 15.73 4.27
C SER A 125 -13.78 14.63 4.45
N MET A 126 -12.60 14.83 3.87
CA MET A 126 -11.45 13.93 3.92
C MET A 126 -10.33 14.46 4.81
N GLN A 127 -10.24 15.78 4.98
CA GLN A 127 -9.18 16.49 5.71
C GLN A 127 -7.76 16.08 5.26
N PRO A 128 -7.41 16.18 3.96
CA PRO A 128 -6.18 15.61 3.42
C PRO A 128 -4.91 16.22 4.02
N ASP A 129 -4.92 17.51 4.32
CA ASP A 129 -3.75 18.26 4.84
C ASP A 129 -3.61 18.14 6.37
N ARG A 130 -4.59 17.55 7.08
CA ARG A 130 -4.51 17.36 8.54
C ARG A 130 -3.49 16.25 8.86
N ALA A 131 -2.71 16.45 9.92
CA ALA A 131 -1.86 15.40 10.48
C ALA A 131 -2.73 14.21 10.93
N ILE A 132 -2.30 12.98 10.59
CA ILE A 132 -3.03 11.77 10.90
C ILE A 132 -2.65 11.24 12.29
N THR A 133 -3.64 10.78 13.06
CA THR A 133 -3.36 10.16 14.36
C THR A 133 -2.90 8.72 14.19
N ARG A 134 -2.19 8.20 15.21
CA ARG A 134 -1.72 6.80 15.20
C ARG A 134 -2.86 5.81 15.04
N GLN A 135 -3.97 5.98 15.75
CA GLN A 135 -5.13 5.08 15.60
C GLN A 135 -5.74 5.12 14.19
N GLU A 136 -5.78 6.30 13.55
CA GLU A 136 -6.23 6.41 12.15
C GLU A 136 -5.28 5.69 11.20
N ALA A 137 -3.98 5.88 11.37
CA ALA A 137 -2.95 5.23 10.57
C ALA A 137 -3.03 3.69 10.71
N ILE A 138 -3.15 3.20 11.94
CA ILE A 138 -3.31 1.77 12.24
C ILE A 138 -4.55 1.20 11.58
N ALA A 139 -5.69 1.89 11.64
CA ALA A 139 -6.93 1.43 11.01
C ALA A 139 -6.82 1.34 9.48
N VAL A 140 -6.16 2.32 8.82
CA VAL A 140 -5.95 2.29 7.36
C VAL A 140 -5.08 1.08 6.97
N VAL A 141 -4.00 0.83 7.69
CA VAL A 141 -3.10 -0.31 7.40
C VAL A 141 -3.81 -1.64 7.67
N ALA A 142 -4.57 -1.76 8.75
CA ALA A 142 -5.33 -2.97 9.05
C ALA A 142 -6.35 -3.32 7.96
N ARG A 143 -7.02 -2.31 7.38
CA ARG A 143 -7.91 -2.49 6.20
C ARG A 143 -7.11 -2.94 4.98
N ALA A 144 -5.96 -2.35 4.72
CA ALA A 144 -5.11 -2.76 3.58
C ALA A 144 -4.61 -4.20 3.70
N LEU A 145 -4.38 -4.67 4.92
CA LEU A 145 -3.99 -6.05 5.22
C LEU A 145 -5.16 -7.04 5.27
N GLN A 146 -6.42 -6.56 5.19
CA GLN A 146 -7.62 -7.40 5.29
C GLN A 146 -7.62 -8.27 6.56
N LEU A 147 -7.23 -7.69 7.71
CA LEU A 147 -7.30 -8.41 8.98
C LEU A 147 -8.76 -8.68 9.33
N ASP A 148 -9.07 -9.91 9.75
CA ASP A 148 -10.38 -10.26 10.28
C ASP A 148 -10.51 -9.69 11.69
N LEU A 149 -11.36 -8.67 11.85
CA LEU A 149 -11.50 -8.00 13.14
C LEU A 149 -12.18 -8.89 14.19
N ASP A 150 -13.02 -9.82 13.75
CA ASP A 150 -13.75 -10.74 14.64
C ASP A 150 -12.81 -11.78 15.25
N ASP A 151 -11.82 -12.26 14.50
CA ASP A 151 -10.80 -13.19 15.00
C ASP A 151 -10.01 -12.58 16.17
N TYR A 152 -9.89 -11.27 16.21
CA TYR A 152 -9.13 -10.51 17.21
C TYR A 152 -10.00 -9.78 18.24
N ALA A 153 -11.32 -9.97 18.23
CA ALA A 153 -12.26 -9.26 19.11
C ALA A 153 -11.94 -9.42 20.60
N LYS A 154 -11.41 -10.59 20.99
CA LYS A 154 -11.08 -10.93 22.38
C LYS A 154 -9.66 -10.50 22.79
N THR A 155 -8.89 -9.86 21.92
CA THR A 155 -7.52 -9.42 22.24
C THR A 155 -7.52 -8.47 23.43
N ASP A 156 -6.74 -8.80 24.43
CA ASP A 156 -6.56 -7.97 25.62
C ASP A 156 -5.50 -6.89 25.37
N LEU A 157 -5.90 -5.63 25.59
CA LEU A 157 -5.01 -4.48 25.52
C LEU A 157 -4.64 -3.93 26.92
N SER A 158 -5.01 -4.60 28.00
CA SER A 158 -4.81 -4.11 29.40
C SER A 158 -3.35 -3.85 29.76
N LYS A 159 -2.41 -4.48 29.06
CA LYS A 159 -0.97 -4.19 29.21
C LYS A 159 -0.59 -2.76 28.83
N PHE A 160 -1.45 -2.03 28.12
CA PHE A 160 -1.25 -0.63 27.76
C PHE A 160 -2.13 0.26 28.65
N ALA A 161 -1.52 1.08 29.49
CA ALA A 161 -2.23 1.92 30.45
C ALA A 161 -3.21 2.91 29.80
N ASP A 162 -2.97 3.27 28.55
CA ASP A 162 -3.75 4.19 27.73
C ASP A 162 -4.69 3.49 26.73
N ALA A 163 -4.91 2.19 26.86
CA ALA A 163 -5.83 1.46 25.98
C ALA A 163 -7.26 2.04 25.96
N LYS A 164 -7.69 2.63 27.08
CA LYS A 164 -8.99 3.34 27.21
C LYS A 164 -9.11 4.59 26.32
N ASP A 165 -7.97 5.15 25.89
CA ASP A 165 -7.94 6.37 25.06
C ASP A 165 -8.07 6.03 23.56
N VAL A 166 -8.12 4.74 23.20
CA VAL A 166 -8.44 4.28 21.85
C VAL A 166 -9.91 4.55 21.57
N SER A 167 -10.22 5.30 20.52
CA SER A 167 -11.60 5.57 20.12
C SER A 167 -12.35 4.26 19.81
N THR A 168 -13.63 4.20 20.13
CA THR A 168 -14.47 2.99 19.95
C THR A 168 -14.40 2.44 18.53
N TRP A 169 -14.43 3.30 17.51
CA TRP A 169 -14.34 2.90 16.12
C TRP A 169 -12.96 2.31 15.73
N ALA A 170 -11.89 2.74 16.42
CA ALA A 170 -10.51 2.29 16.13
C ALA A 170 -10.12 1.05 16.93
N LEU A 171 -10.87 0.74 17.99
CA LEU A 171 -10.54 -0.34 18.94
C LEU A 171 -10.42 -1.73 18.25
N PRO A 172 -11.31 -2.16 17.35
CA PRO A 172 -11.17 -3.43 16.65
C PRO A 172 -9.88 -3.52 15.83
N TYR A 173 -9.54 -2.46 15.11
CA TYR A 173 -8.30 -2.38 14.33
C TYR A 173 -7.04 -2.41 15.21
N MET A 174 -7.07 -1.68 16.32
CA MET A 174 -5.96 -1.68 17.28
C MET A 174 -5.74 -3.08 17.86
N LYS A 175 -6.81 -3.77 18.26
CA LYS A 175 -6.77 -5.14 18.76
C LYS A 175 -6.15 -6.08 17.74
N ALA A 176 -6.62 -6.03 16.49
CA ALA A 176 -6.11 -6.89 15.41
C ALA A 176 -4.61 -6.64 15.16
N MET A 177 -4.19 -5.38 15.07
CA MET A 177 -2.79 -5.03 14.78
C MET A 177 -1.84 -5.35 15.94
N VAL A 178 -2.30 -5.27 17.19
CA VAL A 178 -1.52 -5.69 18.36
C VAL A 178 -1.41 -7.22 18.42
N ALA A 179 -2.51 -7.94 18.19
CA ALA A 179 -2.51 -9.40 18.20
C ALA A 179 -1.66 -10.01 17.08
N ALA A 180 -1.71 -9.40 15.88
CA ALA A 180 -0.86 -9.79 14.75
C ALA A 180 0.63 -9.44 14.95
N GLY A 181 0.99 -8.79 16.07
CA GLY A 181 2.39 -8.43 16.37
C GLY A 181 2.91 -7.25 15.56
N TYR A 182 2.05 -6.44 14.91
CA TYR A 182 2.47 -5.31 14.10
C TYR A 182 2.57 -4.00 14.88
N VAL A 183 1.85 -3.91 16.02
CA VAL A 183 1.85 -2.74 16.91
C VAL A 183 2.30 -3.16 18.30
N HIS A 184 3.44 -2.64 18.73
CA HIS A 184 4.02 -2.95 20.03
C HIS A 184 3.84 -1.84 21.08
N GLY A 185 3.30 -0.69 20.70
CA GLY A 185 3.22 0.52 21.51
C GLY A 185 4.53 1.31 21.51
N ARG A 186 4.54 2.39 22.26
CA ARG A 186 5.70 3.20 22.62
C ARG A 186 5.98 3.02 24.13
N THR A 187 7.05 3.63 24.65
CA THR A 187 7.34 3.65 26.09
C THR A 187 6.16 4.12 26.95
N GLN A 188 5.33 5.01 26.41
CA GLN A 188 4.16 5.59 27.11
C GLN A 188 2.85 4.82 26.83
N GLY A 189 2.87 3.73 26.04
CA GLY A 189 1.68 2.98 25.65
C GLY A 189 1.36 3.02 24.15
N LEU A 190 0.09 2.89 23.78
CA LEU A 190 -0.38 2.92 22.39
C LEU A 190 -0.34 4.32 21.79
N VAL A 191 -0.57 5.34 22.60
CA VAL A 191 -0.63 6.76 22.27
C VAL A 191 -1.57 7.02 21.05
N PRO A 192 -2.83 6.54 21.10
CA PRO A 192 -3.69 6.44 19.92
C PRO A 192 -4.06 7.79 19.31
N GLN A 193 -4.20 8.83 20.13
CA GLN A 193 -4.61 10.17 19.71
C GLN A 193 -3.43 11.05 19.23
N ALA A 194 -2.19 10.68 19.51
CA ALA A 194 -1.03 11.43 19.02
C ALA A 194 -0.89 11.31 17.50
N ASN A 195 -0.45 12.38 16.86
CA ASN A 195 -0.09 12.33 15.46
C ASN A 195 1.12 11.42 15.25
N ILE A 196 1.13 10.69 14.13
CA ILE A 196 2.24 9.80 13.76
C ILE A 196 3.26 10.57 12.93
N THR A 197 4.55 10.33 13.19
CA THR A 197 5.63 10.88 12.36
C THR A 197 5.86 10.00 11.12
N ARG A 198 6.58 10.56 10.15
CA ARG A 198 6.97 9.87 8.92
C ARG A 198 7.85 8.65 9.22
N ALA A 199 8.78 8.77 10.16
CA ALA A 199 9.63 7.66 10.61
C ALA A 199 8.82 6.56 11.31
N GLU A 200 7.90 6.92 12.18
CA GLU A 200 7.04 5.94 12.86
C GLU A 200 6.13 5.18 11.89
N PHE A 201 5.67 5.86 10.86
CA PHE A 201 4.88 5.21 9.82
C PHE A 201 5.73 4.28 8.95
N ALA A 202 6.97 4.70 8.60
CA ALA A 202 7.92 3.82 7.94
C ALA A 202 8.21 2.57 8.79
N GLN A 203 8.39 2.74 10.10
CA GLN A 203 8.60 1.62 11.03
C GLN A 203 7.40 0.69 11.10
N LEU A 204 6.17 1.23 11.11
CA LEU A 204 4.96 0.41 11.08
C LEU A 204 4.92 -0.48 9.82
N TYR A 205 5.20 0.09 8.64
CA TYR A 205 5.26 -0.68 7.40
C TYR A 205 6.40 -1.70 7.39
N PHE A 206 7.56 -1.33 7.90
CA PHE A 206 8.72 -2.23 8.00
C PHE A 206 8.45 -3.44 8.91
N ASN A 207 7.72 -3.24 10.01
CA ASN A 207 7.29 -4.33 10.89
C ASN A 207 6.30 -5.28 10.22
N ILE A 208 5.55 -4.79 9.21
CA ILE A 208 4.47 -5.54 8.57
C ILE A 208 4.94 -6.24 7.30
N ILE A 209 5.65 -5.53 6.42
CA ILE A 209 6.03 -6.04 5.10
C ILE A 209 7.56 -6.03 4.98
N GLN A 210 8.15 -7.20 5.09
CA GLN A 210 9.60 -7.38 5.09
C GLN A 210 10.18 -7.46 3.66
N SER A 211 9.35 -7.81 2.68
CA SER A 211 9.82 -7.98 1.31
C SER A 211 8.81 -7.53 0.26
N TYR A 212 9.33 -6.98 -0.84
CA TYR A 212 8.54 -6.52 -1.98
C TYR A 212 9.05 -7.14 -3.28
N ILE A 213 8.13 -7.60 -4.13
CA ILE A 213 8.41 -7.92 -5.54
C ILE A 213 7.77 -6.84 -6.39
N THR A 214 8.64 -6.09 -7.09
CA THR A 214 8.28 -4.92 -7.88
C THR A 214 8.61 -5.06 -9.37
N LYS A 215 9.20 -6.19 -9.77
CA LYS A 215 9.56 -6.52 -11.15
C LYS A 215 8.97 -7.86 -11.53
N SER A 216 8.54 -7.99 -12.79
CA SER A 216 8.12 -9.25 -13.38
C SER A 216 9.29 -10.24 -13.39
N GLY A 217 9.00 -11.53 -13.32
CA GLY A 217 10.02 -12.57 -13.37
C GLY A 217 9.71 -13.77 -12.49
N SER A 218 10.63 -14.72 -12.46
CA SER A 218 10.55 -15.94 -11.66
C SER A 218 11.44 -15.83 -10.43
N TYR A 219 10.93 -16.26 -9.29
CA TYR A 219 11.55 -16.16 -7.97
C TYR A 219 11.48 -17.53 -7.29
N THR A 220 12.63 -17.97 -6.72
CA THR A 220 12.78 -19.28 -6.07
C THR A 220 13.39 -19.18 -4.67
N LYS A 221 13.49 -17.96 -4.13
CA LYS A 221 14.07 -17.68 -2.82
C LYS A 221 13.02 -17.75 -1.73
N ASP A 222 13.34 -18.35 -0.60
CA ASP A 222 12.51 -18.28 0.62
C ASP A 222 12.45 -16.86 1.19
N TYR A 223 11.30 -16.53 1.77
CA TYR A 223 11.07 -15.24 2.43
C TYR A 223 10.69 -15.44 3.89
N LYS A 224 11.33 -14.64 4.75
CA LYS A 224 10.94 -14.49 6.17
C LYS A 224 10.04 -13.27 6.31
N GLY A 225 8.92 -13.45 7.00
CA GLY A 225 7.89 -12.43 7.15
C GLY A 225 7.02 -12.27 5.89
N ASN A 226 6.24 -11.21 5.87
CA ASN A 226 5.26 -10.99 4.80
C ASN A 226 5.92 -10.53 3.50
N LEU A 227 5.46 -11.10 2.40
CA LEU A 227 5.88 -10.76 1.04
C LEU A 227 4.73 -10.06 0.30
N LEU A 228 4.99 -8.86 -0.26
CA LEU A 228 4.04 -8.17 -1.10
C LEU A 228 4.50 -8.13 -2.57
N VAL A 229 3.68 -8.67 -3.46
CA VAL A 229 3.85 -8.62 -4.92
C VAL A 229 2.97 -7.52 -5.47
N ARG A 230 3.55 -6.46 -6.06
CA ARG A 230 2.79 -5.31 -6.58
C ARG A 230 2.94 -5.10 -8.09
N THR A 231 3.38 -6.13 -8.80
CA THR A 231 3.51 -6.13 -10.26
C THR A 231 3.00 -7.44 -10.84
N LYS A 232 2.61 -7.41 -12.10
CA LYS A 232 2.10 -8.57 -12.84
C LYS A 232 3.23 -9.45 -13.38
N ASP A 233 2.85 -10.60 -13.90
CA ASP A 233 3.73 -11.57 -14.59
C ASP A 233 4.87 -12.02 -13.67
N VAL A 234 4.49 -12.42 -12.45
CA VAL A 234 5.40 -12.97 -11.43
C VAL A 234 5.10 -14.44 -11.24
N GLU A 235 6.16 -15.23 -11.22
CA GLU A 235 6.15 -16.64 -10.85
C GLU A 235 6.92 -16.82 -9.53
N LEU A 236 6.27 -17.41 -8.54
CA LEU A 236 6.90 -17.88 -7.30
C LEU A 236 6.94 -19.40 -7.36
N LYS A 237 8.12 -20.00 -7.18
CA LYS A 237 8.31 -21.44 -7.39
C LYS A 237 9.24 -22.05 -6.36
N ASP A 238 8.85 -23.25 -5.88
CA ASP A 238 9.67 -24.09 -4.99
C ASP A 238 10.22 -23.31 -3.79
N MET A 239 9.33 -22.64 -3.03
CA MET A 239 9.73 -21.75 -1.94
C MET A 239 8.80 -21.78 -0.74
N SER A 240 9.30 -21.27 0.37
CA SER A 240 8.55 -21.00 1.60
C SER A 240 8.44 -19.51 1.86
N ILE A 241 7.26 -19.08 2.33
CA ILE A 241 6.99 -17.73 2.84
C ILE A 241 6.56 -17.88 4.29
N ASP A 242 7.42 -17.45 5.21
CA ASP A 242 7.14 -17.51 6.65
C ASP A 242 6.38 -16.27 7.11
N GLY A 243 5.14 -16.14 6.61
CA GLY A 243 4.24 -15.02 6.80
C GLY A 243 3.13 -15.02 5.75
N ASP A 244 2.51 -13.85 5.53
CA ASP A 244 1.50 -13.65 4.50
C ASP A 244 2.13 -13.41 3.13
N LEU A 245 1.49 -13.94 2.08
CA LEU A 245 1.70 -13.52 0.70
C LEU A 245 0.57 -12.58 0.29
N ILE A 246 0.92 -11.34 -0.04
CA ILE A 246 -0.03 -10.32 -0.47
C ILE A 246 0.17 -10.06 -1.96
N ILE A 247 -0.84 -10.38 -2.76
CA ILE A 247 -0.92 -10.03 -4.17
C ILE A 247 -1.59 -8.66 -4.26
N GLY A 248 -0.78 -7.61 -4.41
CA GLY A 248 -1.21 -6.22 -4.35
C GLY A 248 -2.09 -5.80 -5.53
N ASN A 249 -2.77 -4.68 -5.38
CA ASN A 249 -3.68 -4.11 -6.39
C ASN A 249 -2.96 -3.79 -7.71
N GLY A 250 -1.65 -3.46 -7.67
CA GLY A 250 -0.83 -3.18 -8.85
C GLY A 250 -0.60 -4.37 -9.79
N VAL A 251 -0.96 -5.59 -9.38
CA VAL A 251 -1.05 -6.74 -10.29
C VAL A 251 -2.17 -6.55 -11.31
N ALA A 252 -3.19 -5.76 -10.98
CA ALA A 252 -4.34 -5.45 -11.85
C ALA A 252 -4.97 -6.74 -12.43
N ASP A 253 -5.11 -6.83 -13.74
CA ASP A 253 -5.58 -8.02 -14.45
C ASP A 253 -4.46 -9.00 -14.84
N GLY A 254 -3.24 -8.76 -14.34
CA GLY A 254 -2.06 -9.55 -14.67
C GLY A 254 -2.05 -10.95 -14.05
N LYS A 255 -1.11 -11.76 -14.53
CA LYS A 255 -0.95 -13.16 -14.09
C LYS A 255 0.04 -13.26 -12.93
N ILE A 256 -0.31 -14.11 -11.96
CA ILE A 256 0.59 -14.58 -10.89
C ILE A 256 0.56 -16.11 -10.91
N THR A 257 1.72 -16.74 -10.84
CA THR A 257 1.84 -18.19 -10.73
C THR A 257 2.54 -18.57 -9.42
N LEU A 258 1.89 -19.43 -8.65
CA LEU A 258 2.41 -20.01 -7.42
C LEU A 258 2.54 -21.52 -7.64
N SER A 259 3.77 -22.03 -7.71
CA SER A 259 4.05 -23.43 -7.99
C SER A 259 4.89 -24.02 -6.86
N ASN A 260 4.31 -24.95 -6.09
CA ASN A 260 4.95 -25.51 -4.88
C ASN A 260 5.42 -24.41 -3.90
N VAL A 261 4.50 -23.48 -3.57
CA VAL A 261 4.74 -22.38 -2.61
C VAL A 261 4.08 -22.72 -1.28
N LYS A 262 4.85 -22.72 -0.20
CA LYS A 262 4.34 -22.97 1.17
C LYS A 262 4.21 -21.63 1.91
N ILE A 263 2.97 -21.15 2.06
CA ILE A 263 2.66 -19.90 2.76
C ILE A 263 2.21 -20.27 4.16
N SER A 264 3.00 -19.90 5.19
CA SER A 264 2.65 -20.20 6.59
C SER A 264 1.47 -19.36 7.08
N GLY A 265 1.31 -18.16 6.54
CA GLY A 265 0.20 -17.24 6.81
C GLY A 265 -0.88 -17.28 5.73
N ARG A 266 -1.43 -16.11 5.43
CA ARG A 266 -2.54 -15.91 4.50
C ARG A 266 -2.06 -15.62 3.08
N LEU A 267 -2.85 -16.03 2.08
CA LEU A 267 -2.76 -15.53 0.71
C LEU A 267 -3.85 -14.45 0.53
N VAL A 268 -3.45 -13.17 0.52
CA VAL A 268 -4.35 -12.03 0.38
C VAL A 268 -4.28 -11.49 -1.04
N VAL A 269 -5.42 -11.47 -1.76
CA VAL A 269 -5.44 -11.22 -3.21
C VAL A 269 -6.26 -9.97 -3.55
N TRP A 270 -5.56 -8.86 -3.84
CA TRP A 270 -6.10 -7.59 -4.31
C TRP A 270 -6.07 -7.45 -5.84
N GLY A 271 -5.28 -8.26 -6.53
CA GLY A 271 -5.10 -8.24 -7.98
C GLY A 271 -5.16 -9.63 -8.60
N GLY A 272 -4.89 -9.77 -9.90
CA GLY A 272 -4.92 -11.07 -10.60
C GLY A 272 -6.25 -11.37 -11.27
N GLY A 273 -6.97 -10.36 -11.78
CA GLY A 273 -8.29 -10.43 -12.37
C GLY A 273 -8.49 -11.53 -13.41
N THR A 274 -8.64 -11.18 -14.69
CA THR A 274 -8.97 -12.15 -15.75
C THR A 274 -7.84 -13.11 -16.07
N ALA A 275 -6.57 -12.70 -15.90
CA ALA A 275 -5.41 -13.56 -16.13
C ALA A 275 -5.14 -14.55 -15.00
N ALA A 276 -5.75 -14.37 -13.84
CA ALA A 276 -5.76 -15.24 -12.67
C ALA A 276 -4.46 -15.31 -11.83
N VAL A 277 -4.65 -15.70 -10.57
CA VAL A 277 -3.62 -16.24 -9.68
C VAL A 277 -3.72 -17.77 -9.75
N TYR A 278 -2.66 -18.42 -10.25
CA TYR A 278 -2.59 -19.88 -10.41
C TYR A 278 -1.81 -20.48 -9.25
N CYS A 279 -2.44 -21.42 -8.54
CA CYS A 279 -1.84 -22.18 -7.45
C CYS A 279 -1.73 -23.65 -7.86
N SER A 280 -0.52 -24.19 -7.92
CA SER A 280 -0.24 -25.53 -8.43
C SER A 280 0.84 -26.25 -7.63
N ASN A 281 1.00 -27.54 -7.91
CA ASN A 281 2.04 -28.41 -7.36
C ASN A 281 2.06 -28.41 -5.82
N GLY A 282 0.86 -28.49 -5.19
CA GLY A 282 0.72 -28.51 -3.74
C GLY A 282 1.00 -27.18 -3.06
N THR A 283 0.74 -26.05 -3.73
CA THR A 283 0.78 -24.72 -3.09
C THR A 283 -0.22 -24.66 -1.94
N THR A 284 0.23 -24.15 -0.77
CA THR A 284 -0.57 -24.08 0.47
C THR A 284 -0.57 -22.69 1.08
N ALA A 285 -1.66 -22.37 1.79
CA ALA A 285 -1.76 -21.20 2.65
C ALA A 285 -2.61 -21.54 3.89
N ALA A 286 -2.46 -20.82 4.99
CA ALA A 286 -3.32 -20.97 6.16
C ALA A 286 -4.74 -20.51 5.86
N GLU A 287 -4.89 -19.44 5.06
CA GLU A 287 -6.17 -18.89 4.62
C GLU A 287 -5.98 -18.22 3.24
N VAL A 288 -7.03 -18.14 2.44
CA VAL A 288 -7.04 -17.42 1.16
C VAL A 288 -8.12 -16.35 1.19
N ILE A 289 -7.75 -15.09 1.00
CA ILE A 289 -8.67 -13.95 1.03
C ILE A 289 -8.69 -13.29 -0.35
N ALA A 290 -9.84 -13.36 -1.02
CA ALA A 290 -10.10 -12.65 -2.27
C ALA A 290 -10.79 -11.32 -1.95
N CYS A 291 -10.09 -10.20 -2.13
CA CYS A 291 -10.53 -8.89 -1.67
C CYS A 291 -10.43 -7.78 -2.73
N ARG A 292 -10.36 -8.12 -4.01
CA ARG A 292 -10.32 -7.14 -5.08
C ARG A 292 -11.61 -6.34 -5.16
N VAL A 293 -11.49 -4.99 -5.18
CA VAL A 293 -12.63 -4.05 -5.14
C VAL A 293 -12.93 -3.37 -6.49
N ASP A 294 -12.04 -3.49 -7.47
CA ASP A 294 -12.12 -2.78 -8.75
C ASP A 294 -12.48 -3.68 -9.94
N GLY A 295 -12.80 -4.94 -9.66
CA GLY A 295 -13.18 -5.94 -10.65
C GLY A 295 -13.18 -7.36 -10.08
N PRO A 296 -13.50 -8.38 -10.89
CA PRO A 296 -13.43 -9.75 -10.45
C PRO A 296 -11.98 -10.16 -10.18
N VAL A 297 -11.79 -11.05 -9.19
CA VAL A 297 -10.55 -11.78 -8.98
C VAL A 297 -10.77 -13.24 -9.37
N LYS A 298 -9.76 -13.83 -10.02
CA LYS A 298 -9.78 -15.24 -10.38
C LYS A 298 -8.58 -15.93 -9.75
N ILE A 299 -8.84 -16.89 -8.86
CA ILE A 299 -7.83 -17.73 -8.23
C ILE A 299 -8.10 -19.15 -8.69
N ILE A 300 -7.12 -19.82 -9.26
CA ILE A 300 -7.23 -21.15 -9.82
C ILE A 300 -6.29 -22.07 -9.06
N PHE A 301 -6.84 -23.15 -8.53
CA PHE A 301 -6.09 -24.19 -7.86
C PHE A 301 -6.08 -25.45 -8.73
N ASP A 302 -4.94 -26.12 -8.84
CA ASP A 302 -4.91 -27.48 -9.34
C ASP A 302 -5.56 -28.44 -8.30
N ARG A 303 -5.70 -29.72 -8.65
CA ARG A 303 -6.35 -30.70 -7.79
C ARG A 303 -5.64 -30.85 -6.44
N GLU A 304 -4.33 -30.85 -6.44
CA GLU A 304 -3.52 -31.02 -5.23
C GLU A 304 -3.65 -29.80 -4.33
N SER A 305 -3.49 -28.61 -4.84
CA SER A 305 -3.61 -27.35 -4.10
C SER A 305 -5.05 -27.12 -3.62
N THR A 306 -6.07 -27.51 -4.40
CA THR A 306 -7.48 -27.40 -4.00
C THR A 306 -7.77 -28.16 -2.71
N LEU A 307 -7.27 -29.39 -2.58
CA LEU A 307 -7.49 -30.21 -1.38
C LEU A 307 -6.92 -29.60 -0.10
N LEU A 308 -5.91 -28.73 -0.25
CA LEU A 308 -5.20 -28.11 0.86
C LEU A 308 -5.79 -26.78 1.33
N VAL A 309 -6.60 -26.09 0.47
CA VAL A 309 -7.07 -24.72 0.74
C VAL A 309 -8.59 -24.52 0.58
N TYR A 310 -9.35 -25.52 0.16
CA TYR A 310 -10.76 -25.38 -0.25
C TYR A 310 -11.66 -24.77 0.84
N ASP A 311 -11.51 -25.17 2.09
CA ASP A 311 -12.27 -24.71 3.25
C ASP A 311 -11.73 -23.37 3.86
N LYS A 312 -10.68 -22.81 3.27
CA LYS A 312 -9.96 -21.63 3.78
C LYS A 312 -10.16 -20.39 2.92
N ILE A 313 -11.04 -20.46 1.91
CA ILE A 313 -11.27 -19.37 0.97
C ILE A 313 -12.36 -18.45 1.52
N LYS A 314 -12.02 -17.19 1.75
CA LYS A 314 -12.95 -16.10 2.11
C LYS A 314 -13.00 -15.05 1.00
N THR A 315 -14.17 -14.49 0.74
CA THR A 315 -14.37 -13.33 -0.15
C THR A 315 -14.81 -12.15 0.69
N ARG A 316 -14.20 -10.98 0.47
CA ARG A 316 -14.52 -9.75 1.20
C ARG A 316 -14.73 -8.59 0.25
#